data_ea41a158df3d5114eff10b54152fca0c
#
_entry.id   ea41a158df3d5114eff10b54152fca0c
#
_cell.length_a   1.000
_cell.length_b   1.000
_cell.length_c   1.000
_cell.angle_alpha   90.00
_cell.angle_beta   90.00
_cell.angle_gamma   90.00
#
_symmetry.space_group_name_H-M   'P 1'
#
loop_
_entity.id
_entity.type
_entity.pdbx_description
1 polymer ?
#
loop_
_entity_poly.entity_id
_entity_poly.type
_entity_poly.pdbx_seq_one_letter_code
_entity_poly.pdbx_strand_id
1 'polypeptide(L)'
;KSGAEVSVSVKKRGQVGGFMADPKVCVSLEGTTVKEMADEAARANLAGADYVEVRFDRLYLKRPEAQPVEDENGEVKHVMPPETEWPIRDMATIDVDASIQSLKESIPLPVIFTVRSSDEGGHYPGDEGQRHEILQKGIASGVNTVDLELSIDESVRSNLLEQASAGGVSVISSIHDVNTTPSAEELVSMVNEHAKEGEVFKFCGTVNDHQDALQIVEASYELKGSNHA
;
A
#
# COMPACT_ATOMS: atom_id res chain seq x y z
N LYS A 1 4.39 -20.75 5.57
CA LYS A 1 3.08 -20.54 4.89
C LYS A 1 2.99 -19.06 4.62
N SER A 2 3.10 -18.63 3.37
CA SER A 2 2.75 -17.27 2.98
C SER A 2 1.24 -17.18 3.09
N GLY A 3 0.73 -16.42 4.05
CA GLY A 3 -0.68 -16.05 4.09
C GLY A 3 -1.00 -15.21 2.84
N ALA A 4 -2.13 -15.44 2.22
CA ALA A 4 -2.62 -14.55 1.17
C ALA A 4 -3.15 -13.27 1.83
N GLU A 5 -2.75 -12.11 1.33
CA GLU A 5 -3.35 -10.84 1.73
C GLU A 5 -4.61 -10.59 0.90
N VAL A 6 -5.66 -10.14 1.58
CA VAL A 6 -6.90 -9.67 0.95
C VAL A 6 -7.17 -8.24 1.39
N SER A 7 -7.50 -7.38 0.46
CA SER A 7 -7.79 -5.99 0.76
C SER A 7 -9.17 -5.57 0.26
N VAL A 8 -9.78 -4.64 0.98
CA VAL A 8 -10.95 -3.90 0.54
C VAL A 8 -10.64 -2.41 0.58
N SER A 9 -10.99 -1.71 -0.48
CA SER A 9 -10.86 -0.25 -0.55
C SER A 9 -12.22 0.33 -0.90
N VAL A 10 -12.67 1.31 -0.11
CA VAL A 10 -13.98 1.93 -0.24
C VAL A 10 -13.79 3.45 -0.31
N LYS A 11 -14.43 4.08 -1.29
CA LYS A 11 -14.47 5.54 -1.40
C LYS A 11 -15.85 6.04 -0.98
N LYS A 12 -15.90 6.91 0.03
CA LYS A 12 -17.14 7.57 0.42
C LYS A 12 -17.56 8.57 -0.67
N ARG A 13 -18.72 8.37 -1.27
CA ARG A 13 -19.27 9.29 -2.27
C ARG A 13 -20.06 10.41 -1.60
N GLY A 14 -19.76 11.65 -1.98
CA GLY A 14 -20.73 12.74 -1.85
C GLY A 14 -21.94 12.46 -2.76
N GLN A 15 -23.15 12.81 -2.33
CA GLN A 15 -24.39 12.57 -3.06
C GLN A 15 -24.36 13.19 -4.48
N VAL A 16 -24.01 12.42 -5.48
CA VAL A 16 -24.33 12.71 -6.89
C VAL A 16 -24.63 11.38 -7.60
N GLY A 17 -25.81 11.32 -8.21
CA GLY A 17 -26.48 10.23 -8.87
C GLY A 17 -25.67 9.10 -9.52
N GLY A 18 -26.13 7.93 -9.21
CA GLY A 18 -25.85 6.59 -9.70
C GLY A 18 -25.20 6.38 -11.06
N PHE A 19 -23.88 6.31 -11.10
CA PHE A 19 -23.15 5.46 -12.03
C PHE A 19 -22.22 4.60 -11.18
N MET A 20 -22.29 3.28 -11.36
CA MET A 20 -21.25 2.38 -10.84
C MET A 20 -19.94 2.82 -11.48
N ALA A 21 -19.03 3.38 -10.70
CA ALA A 21 -17.69 3.65 -11.20
C ALA A 21 -17.06 2.30 -11.55
N ASP A 22 -16.47 2.16 -12.74
CA ASP A 22 -15.71 0.99 -13.10
C ASP A 22 -14.60 0.77 -12.03
N PRO A 23 -14.42 -0.46 -11.56
CA PRO A 23 -13.37 -0.78 -10.62
C PRO A 23 -12.02 -0.40 -11.23
N LYS A 24 -11.16 0.25 -10.44
CA LYS A 24 -9.82 0.63 -10.87
C LYS A 24 -8.81 -0.43 -10.47
N VAL A 25 -7.88 -0.72 -11.36
CA VAL A 25 -6.81 -1.67 -11.12
C VAL A 25 -5.57 -0.93 -10.65
N CYS A 26 -5.13 -1.26 -9.43
CA CYS A 26 -3.87 -0.78 -8.86
C CYS A 26 -2.88 -1.93 -8.77
N VAL A 27 -1.65 -1.71 -9.22
CA VAL A 27 -0.54 -2.68 -9.09
C VAL A 27 0.45 -2.16 -8.06
N SER A 28 0.65 -2.92 -6.99
CA SER A 28 1.70 -2.64 -6.00
C SER A 28 3.06 -3.07 -6.57
N LEU A 29 4.03 -2.15 -6.53
CA LEU A 29 5.36 -2.39 -7.08
C LEU A 29 6.24 -3.10 -6.06
N GLU A 30 6.90 -4.17 -6.47
CA GLU A 30 7.73 -5.03 -5.62
C GLU A 30 9.25 -4.73 -5.75
N GLY A 31 9.61 -3.81 -6.63
CA GLY A 31 11.00 -3.41 -6.83
C GLY A 31 11.68 -2.90 -5.56
N THR A 32 12.97 -3.14 -5.44
CA THR A 32 13.82 -2.66 -4.34
C THR A 32 14.75 -1.54 -4.77
N THR A 33 14.60 -1.08 -6.00
CA THR A 33 15.30 0.08 -6.56
C THR A 33 14.33 0.93 -7.38
N VAL A 34 14.63 2.21 -7.52
CA VAL A 34 13.86 3.14 -8.38
C VAL A 34 13.74 2.59 -9.81
N LYS A 35 14.82 2.03 -10.35
CA LYS A 35 14.81 1.45 -11.69
C LYS A 35 13.86 0.25 -11.80
N GLU A 36 13.92 -0.68 -10.85
CA GLU A 36 13.00 -1.84 -10.85
C GLU A 36 11.55 -1.40 -10.77
N MET A 37 11.22 -0.44 -9.88
CA MET A 37 9.87 0.09 -9.77
C MET A 37 9.40 0.76 -11.06
N ALA A 38 10.27 1.53 -11.73
CA ALA A 38 9.95 2.15 -13.02
C ALA A 38 9.69 1.10 -14.11
N ASP A 39 10.51 0.05 -14.18
CA ASP A 39 10.34 -1.07 -15.14
C ASP A 39 9.04 -1.85 -14.86
N GLU A 40 8.68 -2.05 -13.60
CA GLU A 40 7.41 -2.69 -13.18
C GLU A 40 6.21 -1.81 -13.53
N ALA A 41 6.28 -0.51 -13.26
CA ALA A 41 5.22 0.44 -13.60
C ALA A 41 4.98 0.51 -15.11
N ALA A 42 6.04 0.45 -15.91
CA ALA A 42 5.90 0.39 -17.37
C ALA A 42 5.17 -0.88 -17.81
N ARG A 43 5.47 -2.04 -17.21
CA ARG A 43 4.74 -3.31 -17.49
C ARG A 43 3.28 -3.24 -17.04
N ALA A 44 3.01 -2.67 -15.84
CA ALA A 44 1.67 -2.47 -15.33
C ALA A 44 0.83 -1.59 -16.27
N ASN A 45 1.41 -0.51 -16.77
CA ASN A 45 0.76 0.38 -17.74
C ASN A 45 0.40 -0.36 -19.04
N LEU A 46 1.31 -1.15 -19.59
CA LEU A 46 1.04 -1.97 -20.78
C LEU A 46 -0.03 -3.05 -20.54
N ALA A 47 -0.15 -3.53 -19.30
CA ALA A 47 -1.18 -4.49 -18.89
C ALA A 47 -2.54 -3.85 -18.61
N GLY A 48 -2.65 -2.51 -18.63
CA GLY A 48 -3.90 -1.78 -18.45
C GLY A 48 -4.22 -1.41 -17.01
N ALA A 49 -3.23 -1.33 -16.14
CA ALA A 49 -3.42 -0.79 -14.78
C ALA A 49 -3.81 0.69 -14.83
N ASP A 50 -4.67 1.12 -13.89
CA ASP A 50 -5.07 2.52 -13.72
C ASP A 50 -4.12 3.29 -12.80
N TYR A 51 -3.55 2.59 -11.81
CA TYR A 51 -2.66 3.13 -10.77
C TYR A 51 -1.51 2.18 -10.48
N VAL A 52 -0.44 2.71 -9.94
CA VAL A 52 0.56 1.90 -9.26
C VAL A 52 0.76 2.40 -7.82
N GLU A 53 0.98 1.47 -6.91
CA GLU A 53 1.42 1.79 -5.56
C GLU A 53 2.94 1.68 -5.48
N VAL A 54 3.59 2.81 -5.19
CA VAL A 54 5.01 2.87 -4.90
C VAL A 54 5.22 2.61 -3.42
N ARG A 55 5.70 1.44 -3.07
CA ARG A 55 6.14 1.05 -1.74
C ARG A 55 7.55 1.58 -1.50
N PHE A 56 7.64 2.86 -1.12
CA PHE A 56 8.93 3.54 -0.92
C PHE A 56 9.79 2.87 0.16
N ASP A 57 9.15 2.26 1.17
CA ASP A 57 9.80 1.47 2.21
C ASP A 57 10.64 0.30 1.64
N ARG A 58 10.30 -0.23 0.47
CA ARG A 58 11.04 -1.32 -0.19
C ARG A 58 12.39 -0.87 -0.76
N LEU A 59 12.62 0.42 -0.95
CA LEU A 59 13.95 0.92 -1.35
C LEU A 59 15.02 0.64 -0.28
N TYR A 60 14.61 0.42 0.96
CA TYR A 60 15.49 0.04 2.05
C TYR A 60 15.81 -1.45 2.10
N LEU A 61 15.11 -2.29 1.32
CA LEU A 61 15.44 -3.71 1.17
C LEU A 61 16.58 -3.92 0.18
N LYS A 62 17.44 -4.88 0.49
CA LYS A 62 18.43 -5.40 -0.45
C LYS A 62 18.02 -6.80 -0.88
N ARG A 63 17.60 -6.95 -2.14
CA ARG A 63 17.26 -8.26 -2.68
C ARG A 63 18.50 -9.17 -2.63
N PRO A 64 18.46 -10.33 -1.93
CA PRO A 64 19.56 -11.29 -1.92
C PRO A 64 19.61 -12.09 -3.24
N GLU A 65 20.65 -12.86 -3.42
CA GLU A 65 20.69 -13.87 -4.49
C GLU A 65 19.81 -15.07 -4.11
N ALA A 66 19.18 -15.66 -5.13
CA ALA A 66 18.43 -16.91 -4.94
C ALA A 66 19.37 -18.03 -4.46
N GLN A 67 18.95 -18.77 -3.45
CA GLN A 67 19.74 -19.83 -2.84
C GLN A 67 19.40 -21.19 -3.45
N PRO A 68 20.39 -22.05 -3.68
CA PRO A 68 20.14 -23.39 -4.15
C PRO A 68 19.48 -24.23 -3.04
N VAL A 69 18.33 -24.81 -3.33
CA VAL A 69 17.59 -25.72 -2.44
C VAL A 69 17.38 -27.03 -3.20
N GLU A 70 17.79 -28.14 -2.60
CA GLU A 70 17.55 -29.48 -3.13
C GLU A 70 16.13 -29.92 -2.77
N ASP A 71 15.34 -30.36 -3.74
CA ASP A 71 14.01 -30.90 -3.52
C ASP A 71 14.05 -32.41 -3.15
N GLU A 72 12.90 -32.98 -2.82
CA GLU A 72 12.73 -34.37 -2.42
C GLU A 72 13.25 -35.40 -3.47
N ASN A 73 13.41 -34.97 -4.72
CA ASN A 73 13.90 -35.80 -5.81
C ASN A 73 15.41 -35.61 -6.11
N GLY A 74 16.09 -34.75 -5.32
CA GLY A 74 17.50 -34.41 -5.50
C GLY A 74 17.74 -33.37 -6.60
N GLU A 75 16.70 -32.67 -7.10
CA GLU A 75 16.85 -31.58 -8.06
C GLU A 75 17.14 -30.26 -7.32
N VAL A 76 18.18 -29.56 -7.78
CA VAL A 76 18.53 -28.24 -7.23
C VAL A 76 17.69 -27.15 -7.87
N LYS A 77 16.88 -26.48 -7.06
CA LYS A 77 16.11 -25.29 -7.43
C LYS A 77 16.68 -24.05 -6.77
N HIS A 78 16.70 -22.95 -7.49
CA HIS A 78 17.10 -21.66 -6.91
C HIS A 78 15.86 -20.96 -6.36
N VAL A 79 15.79 -20.82 -5.04
CA VAL A 79 14.64 -20.24 -4.34
C VAL A 79 15.07 -18.93 -3.68
N MET A 80 14.23 -17.90 -3.86
CA MET A 80 14.42 -16.62 -3.17
C MET A 80 14.06 -16.80 -1.70
N PRO A 81 14.91 -16.35 -0.75
CA PRO A 81 14.55 -16.31 0.66
C PRO A 81 13.27 -15.47 0.90
N PRO A 82 12.50 -15.73 1.96
CA PRO A 82 11.39 -14.87 2.36
C PRO A 82 11.82 -13.42 2.53
N GLU A 83 10.98 -12.46 2.18
CA GLU A 83 11.33 -11.02 2.28
C GLU A 83 11.66 -10.57 3.70
N THR A 84 11.10 -11.24 4.71
CA THR A 84 11.42 -11.02 6.12
C THR A 84 12.89 -11.30 6.48
N GLU A 85 13.60 -12.04 5.63
CA GLU A 85 15.01 -12.36 5.80
C GLU A 85 15.93 -11.49 4.94
N TRP A 86 15.36 -10.59 4.12
CA TRP A 86 16.18 -9.75 3.26
C TRP A 86 16.92 -8.70 4.06
N PRO A 87 18.22 -8.48 3.74
CA PRO A 87 19.00 -7.45 4.41
C PRO A 87 18.45 -6.05 4.19
N ILE A 88 18.52 -5.22 5.22
CA ILE A 88 18.21 -3.80 5.15
C ILE A 88 19.43 -3.04 4.62
N ARG A 89 19.21 -2.08 3.74
CA ARG A 89 20.21 -1.12 3.29
C ARG A 89 20.48 -0.10 4.38
N ASP A 90 21.72 0.41 4.41
CA ASP A 90 22.02 1.61 5.19
C ASP A 90 21.15 2.77 4.68
N MET A 91 20.41 3.40 5.59
CA MET A 91 19.49 4.50 5.29
C MET A 91 20.19 5.65 4.57
N ALA A 92 21.45 5.93 4.90
CA ALA A 92 22.25 6.97 4.27
C ALA A 92 22.51 6.72 2.77
N THR A 93 22.27 5.50 2.28
CA THR A 93 22.44 5.17 0.85
C THR A 93 21.22 5.54 0.00
N ILE A 94 20.11 5.92 0.62
CA ILE A 94 18.89 6.31 -0.07
C ILE A 94 18.74 7.83 -0.01
N ASP A 95 19.01 8.48 -1.13
CA ASP A 95 18.64 9.89 -1.33
C ASP A 95 17.12 9.96 -1.58
N VAL A 96 16.39 10.36 -0.55
CA VAL A 96 14.92 10.37 -0.55
C VAL A 96 14.40 11.34 -1.62
N ASP A 97 14.94 12.56 -1.70
CA ASP A 97 14.46 13.59 -2.62
C ASP A 97 14.73 13.20 -4.08
N ALA A 98 15.96 12.73 -4.36
CA ALA A 98 16.31 12.24 -5.68
C ALA A 98 15.50 11.00 -6.09
N SER A 99 15.21 10.09 -5.14
CA SER A 99 14.41 8.90 -5.39
C SER A 99 12.95 9.25 -5.72
N ILE A 100 12.33 10.14 -4.95
CA ILE A 100 10.97 10.63 -5.21
C ILE A 100 10.90 11.30 -6.59
N GLN A 101 11.85 12.18 -6.89
CA GLN A 101 11.89 12.86 -8.19
C GLN A 101 12.03 11.88 -9.35
N SER A 102 12.96 10.91 -9.23
CA SER A 102 13.18 9.90 -10.27
C SER A 102 11.96 8.99 -10.48
N LEU A 103 11.29 8.55 -9.42
CA LEU A 103 10.05 7.78 -9.51
C LEU A 103 8.96 8.57 -10.23
N LYS A 104 8.79 9.84 -9.87
CA LYS A 104 7.80 10.73 -10.46
C LYS A 104 8.04 10.98 -11.96
N GLU A 105 9.30 11.08 -12.39
CA GLU A 105 9.67 11.27 -13.79
C GLU A 105 9.56 10.00 -14.62
N SER A 106 9.76 8.83 -14.00
CA SER A 106 9.87 7.54 -14.70
C SER A 106 8.57 6.76 -14.76
N ILE A 107 7.63 6.99 -13.84
CA ILE A 107 6.38 6.23 -13.75
C ILE A 107 5.30 6.90 -14.61
N PRO A 108 4.75 6.20 -15.62
CA PRO A 108 3.78 6.76 -16.55
C PRO A 108 2.32 6.78 -16.04
N LEU A 109 2.08 6.16 -14.87
CA LEU A 109 0.75 6.00 -14.27
C LEU A 109 0.58 6.92 -13.05
N PRO A 110 -0.65 7.23 -12.65
CA PRO A 110 -0.93 7.85 -11.36
C PRO A 110 -0.36 7.00 -10.22
N VAL A 111 0.31 7.67 -9.26
CA VAL A 111 1.03 7.03 -8.17
C VAL A 111 0.27 7.14 -6.86
N ILE A 112 0.13 6.02 -6.16
CA ILE A 112 -0.14 5.96 -4.73
C ILE A 112 1.21 5.85 -4.02
N PHE A 113 1.57 6.86 -3.25
CA PHE A 113 2.85 6.91 -2.54
C PHE A 113 2.67 6.36 -1.12
N THR A 114 3.37 5.28 -0.82
CA THR A 114 3.27 4.54 0.44
C THR A 114 4.64 4.38 1.07
N VAL A 115 4.75 4.66 2.37
CA VAL A 115 5.91 4.32 3.22
C VAL A 115 5.39 3.47 4.37
N ARG A 116 5.22 2.16 4.14
CA ARG A 116 4.60 1.25 5.10
C ARG A 116 5.45 1.09 6.34
N SER A 117 4.83 1.21 7.53
CA SER A 117 5.47 0.97 8.82
C SER A 117 5.81 -0.52 8.99
N SER A 118 6.84 -0.83 9.77
CA SER A 118 7.19 -2.20 10.13
C SER A 118 6.07 -2.92 10.88
N ASP A 119 5.31 -2.18 11.69
CA ASP A 119 4.21 -2.73 12.49
C ASP A 119 3.03 -3.18 11.63
N GLU A 120 2.89 -2.59 10.43
CA GLU A 120 1.89 -2.97 9.44
C GLU A 120 2.49 -3.75 8.24
N GLY A 121 3.56 -4.49 8.48
CA GLY A 121 4.17 -5.38 7.48
C GLY A 121 5.04 -4.67 6.43
N GLY A 122 5.49 -3.46 6.72
CA GLY A 122 6.45 -2.73 5.89
C GLY A 122 7.90 -3.02 6.19
N HIS A 123 8.77 -2.36 5.45
CA HIS A 123 10.22 -2.58 5.50
C HIS A 123 11.00 -1.30 5.84
N TYR A 124 10.31 -0.26 6.30
CA TYR A 124 10.99 0.98 6.67
C TYR A 124 11.80 0.77 7.97
N PRO A 125 13.13 0.98 7.96
CA PRO A 125 13.99 0.64 9.10
C PRO A 125 14.20 1.78 10.10
N GLY A 126 13.75 3.00 9.77
CA GLY A 126 13.92 4.18 10.61
C GLY A 126 12.82 4.32 11.67
N ASP A 127 12.89 5.41 12.40
CA ASP A 127 11.83 5.77 13.34
C ASP A 127 10.62 6.41 12.62
N GLU A 128 9.49 6.50 13.35
CA GLU A 128 8.26 7.07 12.82
C GLU A 128 8.40 8.55 12.41
N GLY A 129 9.19 9.34 13.11
CA GLY A 129 9.43 10.73 12.75
C GLY A 129 10.08 10.86 11.37
N GLN A 130 11.12 10.06 11.12
CA GLN A 130 11.80 10.01 9.83
C GLN A 130 10.87 9.47 8.72
N ARG A 131 10.04 8.49 9.03
CA ARG A 131 9.03 7.96 8.10
C ARG A 131 8.02 9.04 7.68
N HIS A 132 7.53 9.81 8.66
CA HIS A 132 6.61 10.91 8.41
C HIS A 132 7.24 12.04 7.56
N GLU A 133 8.52 12.32 7.74
CA GLU A 133 9.25 13.27 6.88
C GLU A 133 9.26 12.82 5.41
N ILE A 134 9.39 11.51 5.15
CA ILE A 134 9.33 10.98 3.79
C ILE A 134 7.92 11.11 3.21
N LEU A 135 6.87 10.84 4.01
CA LEU A 135 5.48 11.07 3.59
C LEU A 135 5.23 12.55 3.25
N GLN A 136 5.73 13.49 4.06
CA GLN A 136 5.65 14.92 3.79
C GLN A 136 6.33 15.29 2.47
N LYS A 137 7.51 14.76 2.21
CA LYS A 137 8.23 14.97 0.95
C LYS A 137 7.47 14.41 -0.26
N GLY A 138 6.87 13.23 -0.11
CA GLY A 138 5.97 12.65 -1.12
C GLY A 138 4.80 13.58 -1.44
N ILE A 139 4.10 14.07 -0.41
CA ILE A 139 3.00 15.04 -0.56
C ILE A 139 3.49 16.32 -1.23
N ALA A 140 4.57 16.91 -0.73
CA ALA A 140 5.14 18.15 -1.26
C ALA A 140 5.61 18.02 -2.73
N SER A 141 5.99 16.84 -3.17
CA SER A 141 6.35 16.56 -4.55
C SER A 141 5.14 16.57 -5.50
N GLY A 142 3.92 16.53 -4.98
CA GLY A 142 2.67 16.51 -5.75
C GLY A 142 2.40 15.12 -6.37
N VAL A 143 2.57 14.04 -5.61
CA VAL A 143 2.07 12.70 -5.98
C VAL A 143 0.55 12.74 -6.13
N ASN A 144 -0.03 11.79 -6.86
CA ASN A 144 -1.48 11.77 -7.07
C ASN A 144 -2.24 11.42 -5.78
N THR A 145 -1.72 10.45 -5.03
CA THR A 145 -2.34 9.94 -3.81
C THR A 145 -1.26 9.56 -2.81
N VAL A 146 -1.51 9.75 -1.52
CA VAL A 146 -0.69 9.26 -0.42
C VAL A 146 -1.47 8.27 0.42
N ASP A 147 -0.81 7.20 0.85
CA ASP A 147 -1.37 6.22 1.80
C ASP A 147 -0.93 6.62 3.23
N LEU A 148 -1.91 6.94 4.09
CA LEU A 148 -1.71 7.34 5.48
C LEU A 148 -2.39 6.33 6.40
N GLU A 149 -1.59 5.58 7.13
CA GLU A 149 -2.08 4.60 8.11
C GLU A 149 -2.88 5.27 9.23
N LEU A 150 -3.96 4.64 9.69
CA LEU A 150 -4.74 5.12 10.83
C LEU A 150 -4.00 4.96 12.16
N SER A 151 -2.94 4.15 12.19
CA SER A 151 -2.04 4.00 13.35
C SER A 151 -1.10 5.19 13.57
N ILE A 152 -0.95 6.09 12.60
CA ILE A 152 -0.18 7.34 12.77
C ILE A 152 -0.83 8.19 13.86
N ASP A 153 0.00 8.75 14.76
CA ASP A 153 -0.47 9.69 15.80
C ASP A 153 -1.41 10.75 15.22
N GLU A 154 -2.54 10.99 15.89
CA GLU A 154 -3.62 11.84 15.40
C GLU A 154 -3.15 13.25 15.04
N SER A 155 -2.24 13.82 15.81
CA SER A 155 -1.72 15.18 15.58
C SER A 155 -0.84 15.23 14.34
N VAL A 156 -0.01 14.21 14.13
CA VAL A 156 0.86 14.08 12.96
C VAL A 156 0.01 13.81 11.72
N ARG A 157 -0.94 12.87 11.83
CA ARG A 157 -1.83 12.50 10.73
C ARG A 157 -2.67 13.71 10.28
N SER A 158 -3.21 14.50 11.22
CA SER A 158 -3.95 15.71 10.91
C SER A 158 -3.11 16.73 10.13
N ASN A 159 -1.85 16.91 10.49
CA ASN A 159 -0.93 17.76 9.75
C ASN A 159 -0.65 17.26 8.33
N LEU A 160 -0.45 15.94 8.16
CA LEU A 160 -0.27 15.32 6.84
C LEU A 160 -1.52 15.49 5.95
N LEU A 161 -2.71 15.34 6.53
CA LEU A 161 -4.00 15.56 5.84
C LEU A 161 -4.14 17.01 5.36
N GLU A 162 -3.79 17.98 6.20
CA GLU A 162 -3.81 19.41 5.84
C GLU A 162 -2.84 19.68 4.68
N GLN A 163 -1.63 19.16 4.73
CA GLN A 163 -0.65 19.30 3.65
C GLN A 163 -1.14 18.65 2.36
N ALA A 164 -1.70 17.43 2.42
CA ALA A 164 -2.25 16.73 1.26
C ALA A 164 -3.40 17.54 0.63
N SER A 165 -4.32 18.04 1.45
CA SER A 165 -5.43 18.88 1.00
C SER A 165 -4.94 20.17 0.34
N ALA A 166 -3.98 20.87 0.94
CA ALA A 166 -3.39 22.07 0.38
C ALA A 166 -2.65 21.81 -0.96
N GLY A 167 -2.03 20.65 -1.09
CA GLY A 167 -1.32 20.21 -2.29
C GLY A 167 -2.22 19.57 -3.37
N GLY A 168 -3.52 19.37 -3.10
CA GLY A 168 -4.42 18.67 -4.01
C GLY A 168 -4.11 17.18 -4.14
N VAL A 169 -3.44 16.58 -3.15
CA VAL A 169 -3.09 15.16 -3.09
C VAL A 169 -4.26 14.39 -2.46
N SER A 170 -4.71 13.34 -3.13
CA SER A 170 -5.74 12.44 -2.58
C SER A 170 -5.16 11.58 -1.45
N VAL A 171 -6.03 11.13 -0.54
CA VAL A 171 -5.60 10.33 0.61
C VAL A 171 -6.29 8.97 0.62
N ILE A 172 -5.49 7.92 0.88
CA ILE A 172 -5.97 6.62 1.32
C ILE A 172 -5.71 6.53 2.82
N SER A 173 -6.77 6.27 3.57
CA SER A 173 -6.71 5.99 5.01
C SER A 173 -6.67 4.47 5.19
N SER A 174 -5.52 3.93 5.58
CA SER A 174 -5.28 2.49 5.57
C SER A 174 -5.11 1.88 6.95
N ILE A 175 -5.47 0.59 7.05
CA ILE A 175 -5.18 -0.32 8.17
C ILE A 175 -4.68 -1.63 7.58
N HIS A 176 -3.61 -2.20 8.14
CA HIS A 176 -3.08 -3.50 7.77
C HIS A 176 -2.97 -4.38 9.02
N ASP A 177 -3.77 -5.45 9.06
CA ASP A 177 -3.65 -6.48 10.11
C ASP A 177 -2.84 -7.66 9.57
N VAL A 178 -1.59 -7.75 10.04
CA VAL A 178 -0.64 -8.79 9.61
C VAL A 178 -0.92 -10.16 10.23
N ASN A 179 -1.90 -10.27 11.12
CA ASN A 179 -2.20 -11.49 11.86
C ASN A 179 -3.54 -12.11 11.50
N THR A 180 -4.58 -11.27 11.32
CA THR A 180 -5.96 -11.74 11.19
C THR A 180 -6.76 -10.93 10.17
N THR A 181 -7.96 -11.43 9.88
CA THR A 181 -9.02 -10.68 9.21
C THR A 181 -10.22 -10.60 10.15
N PRO A 182 -10.70 -9.40 10.53
CA PRO A 182 -11.88 -9.21 11.35
C PRO A 182 -13.15 -9.75 10.68
N SER A 183 -14.22 -9.89 11.46
CA SER A 183 -15.54 -10.23 10.94
C SER A 183 -16.09 -9.17 9.99
N ALA A 184 -17.03 -9.53 9.13
CA ALA A 184 -17.68 -8.60 8.20
C ALA A 184 -18.32 -7.42 8.94
N GLU A 185 -18.98 -7.67 10.08
CA GLU A 185 -19.59 -6.64 10.92
C GLU A 185 -18.57 -5.65 11.47
N GLU A 186 -17.41 -6.15 11.95
CA GLU A 186 -16.31 -5.30 12.43
C GLU A 186 -15.71 -4.47 11.30
N LEU A 187 -15.52 -5.04 10.11
CA LEU A 187 -15.04 -4.32 8.93
C LEU A 187 -15.98 -3.20 8.50
N VAL A 188 -17.30 -3.49 8.46
CA VAL A 188 -18.33 -2.47 8.17
C VAL A 188 -18.31 -1.37 9.23
N SER A 189 -18.15 -1.73 10.51
CA SER A 189 -18.03 -0.75 11.60
C SER A 189 -16.79 0.15 11.42
N MET A 190 -15.63 -0.42 11.11
CA MET A 190 -14.40 0.33 10.83
C MET A 190 -14.58 1.33 9.68
N VAL A 191 -15.24 0.89 8.57
CA VAL A 191 -15.51 1.80 7.45
C VAL A 191 -16.43 2.95 7.89
N ASN A 192 -17.49 2.66 8.64
CA ASN A 192 -18.42 3.68 9.11
C ASN A 192 -17.75 4.69 10.06
N GLU A 193 -16.81 4.24 10.87
CA GLU A 193 -16.09 5.07 11.85
C GLU A 193 -15.01 5.92 11.17
N HIS A 194 -14.25 5.35 10.25
CA HIS A 194 -13.02 5.96 9.76
C HIS A 194 -13.09 6.51 8.33
N ALA A 195 -14.04 6.06 7.49
CA ALA A 195 -14.15 6.58 6.14
C ALA A 195 -14.69 8.02 6.14
N LYS A 196 -13.87 8.96 5.67
CA LYS A 196 -14.23 10.36 5.54
C LYS A 196 -14.58 10.71 4.10
N GLU A 197 -15.40 11.74 3.92
CA GLU A 197 -15.74 12.24 2.57
C GLU A 197 -14.48 12.69 1.83
N GLY A 198 -14.32 12.18 0.61
CA GLY A 198 -13.17 12.50 -0.24
C GLY A 198 -11.95 11.59 -0.04
N GLU A 199 -11.90 10.79 1.00
CA GLU A 199 -10.85 9.79 1.24
C GLU A 199 -11.27 8.41 0.73
N VAL A 200 -10.27 7.57 0.43
CA VAL A 200 -10.44 6.13 0.23
C VAL A 200 -10.07 5.44 1.54
N PHE A 201 -10.98 4.66 2.11
CA PHE A 201 -10.65 3.76 3.20
C PHE A 201 -10.14 2.44 2.63
N LYS A 202 -9.02 1.94 3.15
CA LYS A 202 -8.38 0.68 2.73
C LYS A 202 -8.11 -0.18 3.96
N PHE A 203 -8.60 -1.41 3.94
CA PHE A 203 -8.24 -2.44 4.90
C PHE A 203 -7.51 -3.57 4.20
N CYS A 204 -6.41 -4.05 4.77
CA CYS A 204 -5.71 -5.26 4.36
C CYS A 204 -5.59 -6.19 5.56
N GLY A 205 -6.02 -7.44 5.41
CA GLY A 205 -5.94 -8.46 6.46
C GLY A 205 -5.20 -9.71 5.99
N THR A 206 -4.71 -10.49 6.95
CA THR A 206 -4.11 -11.79 6.69
C THR A 206 -5.18 -12.87 6.67
N VAL A 207 -5.25 -13.61 5.58
CA VAL A 207 -6.17 -14.73 5.40
C VAL A 207 -5.51 -16.00 5.93
N ASN A 208 -6.01 -16.53 7.05
CA ASN A 208 -5.55 -17.78 7.64
C ASN A 208 -6.34 -18.99 7.10
N ASP A 209 -7.60 -18.76 6.74
CA ASP A 209 -8.46 -19.76 6.11
C ASP A 209 -9.45 -19.10 5.14
N HIS A 210 -10.30 -19.94 4.49
CA HIS A 210 -11.27 -19.46 3.50
C HIS A 210 -12.40 -18.61 4.13
N GLN A 211 -12.66 -18.73 5.41
CA GLN A 211 -13.69 -17.93 6.10
C GLN A 211 -13.22 -16.48 6.21
N ASP A 212 -11.94 -16.24 6.47
CA ASP A 212 -11.37 -14.88 6.50
C ASP A 212 -11.61 -14.16 5.17
N ALA A 213 -11.38 -14.85 4.03
CA ALA A 213 -11.66 -14.26 2.72
C ALA A 213 -13.15 -13.94 2.52
N LEU A 214 -14.06 -14.79 3.04
CA LEU A 214 -15.49 -14.55 2.95
C LEU A 214 -15.94 -13.33 3.77
N GLN A 215 -15.30 -13.03 4.91
CA GLN A 215 -15.58 -11.82 5.69
C GLN A 215 -15.40 -10.55 4.85
N ILE A 216 -14.32 -10.49 4.07
CA ILE A 216 -14.06 -9.34 3.17
C ILE A 216 -15.14 -9.20 2.09
N VAL A 217 -15.55 -10.33 1.50
CA VAL A 217 -16.61 -10.35 0.47
C VAL A 217 -17.93 -9.89 1.06
N GLU A 218 -18.31 -10.40 2.24
CA GLU A 218 -19.54 -10.06 2.94
C GLU A 218 -19.58 -8.58 3.33
N ALA A 219 -18.52 -8.06 3.95
CA ALA A 219 -18.39 -6.64 4.28
C ALA A 219 -18.50 -5.77 3.03
N SER A 220 -17.86 -6.16 1.93
CA SER A 220 -17.91 -5.44 0.65
C SER A 220 -19.34 -5.42 0.07
N TYR A 221 -20.08 -6.51 0.24
CA TYR A 221 -21.46 -6.60 -0.22
C TYR A 221 -22.40 -5.70 0.60
N GLU A 222 -22.25 -5.69 1.94
CA GLU A 222 -23.02 -4.81 2.81
C GLU A 222 -22.74 -3.33 2.52
N LEU A 223 -21.46 -2.97 2.37
CA LEU A 223 -21.03 -1.59 2.07
C LEU A 223 -21.53 -1.10 0.70
N LYS A 224 -21.71 -2.00 -0.27
CA LYS A 224 -22.25 -1.66 -1.59
C LYS A 224 -23.66 -1.10 -1.55
N GLY A 225 -24.47 -1.50 -0.58
CA GLY A 225 -25.82 -0.98 -0.35
C GLY A 225 -25.87 0.30 0.48
N SER A 226 -24.74 0.75 1.01
CA SER A 226 -24.58 1.95 1.83
C SER A 226 -24.08 3.14 1.00
N ASN A 227 -24.01 4.34 1.63
CA ASN A 227 -23.47 5.55 0.99
C ASN A 227 -21.93 5.49 0.77
N HIS A 228 -21.30 4.33 0.95
CA HIS A 228 -19.86 4.13 0.81
C HIS A 228 -19.44 3.42 -0.49
N ALA A 229 -20.36 3.05 -1.35
CA ALA A 229 -20.04 2.36 -2.62
C ALA A 229 -19.80 3.31 -3.80
#